data_b7d462a4c73e9c87e0697efd9b572960
#
_entry.id   b7d462a4c73e9c87e0697efd9b572960
#
_cell.length_a   1.000
_cell.length_b   1.000
_cell.length_c   1.000
_cell.angle_alpha   90.00
_cell.angle_beta   90.00
_cell.angle_gamma   90.00
#
_symmetry.space_group_name_H-M   'P 1'
#
loop_
_entity.id
_entity.type
_entity.pdbx_description
1 polymer ?
#
loop_
_entity_poly.entity_id
_entity_poly.type
_entity_poly.pdbx_seq_one_letter_code
_entity_poly.pdbx_strand_id
1 'polypeptide(L)'
;DSGESTHILYFSLIILRQVDNFHYICSVIKVRKAIMSEEQITPNNGSYSADSIQVLEGLEAVRKRPAMYIGDISVKGLHHLVYEIVDNSIDEALAGYCDHIEVTINEDNSITVQDNGRGIPVDYHEKEKKSALEVAMTVLHAGGKFDKGSYKVSGGLHGVGMSCVNALSTHMTTQVFRDGKIYQQEYEIGKPLYSVKEVGTADITGTRQQFWPDNTIFTETVYDYKILASRLRELAYL
;
A
#
# COMPACT_ATOMS: atom_id res chain seq x y z
N ASP A 1 34.08 -14.97 2.00
CA ASP A 1 33.65 -13.59 1.71
C ASP A 1 32.40 -13.65 0.82
N SER A 2 31.27 -13.92 1.42
CA SER A 2 29.97 -13.84 0.75
C SER A 2 29.37 -12.46 1.07
N GLY A 3 29.67 -11.48 0.21
CA GLY A 3 28.99 -10.20 0.21
C GLY A 3 27.56 -10.40 -0.25
N GLU A 4 26.63 -10.52 0.70
CA GLU A 4 25.20 -10.44 0.43
C GLU A 4 24.88 -9.00 0.03
N SER A 5 24.52 -8.82 -1.23
CA SER A 5 24.24 -7.51 -1.81
C SER A 5 22.82 -7.10 -1.46
N THR A 6 22.67 -6.04 -0.68
CA THR A 6 21.42 -5.29 -0.53
C THR A 6 21.02 -4.76 -1.91
N HIS A 7 19.93 -5.27 -2.49
CA HIS A 7 19.45 -4.82 -3.79
C HIS A 7 18.65 -3.52 -3.62
N ILE A 8 19.28 -2.40 -3.94
CA ILE A 8 18.66 -1.06 -3.96
C ILE A 8 18.20 -0.78 -5.39
N LEU A 9 16.91 -0.49 -5.56
CA LEU A 9 16.33 -0.05 -6.83
C LEU A 9 16.27 1.48 -6.82
N TYR A 10 17.13 2.12 -7.62
CA TYR A 10 17.10 3.57 -7.85
C TYR A 10 16.30 3.87 -9.12
N PHE A 11 15.28 4.68 -9.01
CA PHE A 11 14.57 5.22 -10.16
C PHE A 11 14.58 6.75 -10.08
N SER A 12 15.28 7.38 -11.01
CA SER A 12 15.11 8.81 -11.29
C SER A 12 13.95 8.94 -12.25
N LEU A 13 12.83 9.49 -11.80
CA LEU A 13 11.67 9.77 -12.64
C LEU A 13 11.93 11.07 -13.38
N ILE A 14 12.42 11.00 -14.63
CA ILE A 14 12.43 12.12 -15.57
C ILE A 14 11.07 12.11 -16.27
N ILE A 15 10.18 13.02 -15.87
CA ILE A 15 8.89 13.21 -16.56
C ILE A 15 9.14 13.96 -17.85
N LEU A 16 9.22 13.24 -18.98
CA LEU A 16 9.07 13.84 -20.31
C LEU A 16 7.57 14.03 -20.54
N ARG A 17 7.11 15.30 -20.54
CA ARG A 17 5.78 15.67 -20.99
C ARG A 17 5.65 15.38 -22.48
N GLN A 18 4.81 14.40 -22.83
CA GLN A 18 4.21 14.35 -24.17
C GLN A 18 2.73 14.02 -24.03
N VAL A 19 1.92 14.99 -24.44
CA VAL A 19 0.46 14.89 -24.60
C VAL A 19 0.25 14.25 -25.94
N ASP A 20 -0.53 13.16 -26.02
CA ASP A 20 -1.60 12.88 -26.95
C ASP A 20 -1.86 11.37 -27.16
N ASN A 21 -3.15 11.05 -27.13
CA ASN A 21 -3.82 9.85 -27.64
C ASN A 21 -3.78 8.53 -26.83
N PHE A 22 -4.72 8.42 -25.90
CA PHE A 22 -5.17 7.13 -25.39
C PHE A 22 -6.29 6.55 -26.26
N HIS A 23 -6.00 5.40 -26.89
CA HIS A 23 -7.05 4.52 -27.44
C HIS A 23 -7.27 3.36 -26.44
N TYR A 24 -8.48 3.29 -25.88
CA TYR A 24 -8.91 2.15 -25.05
C TYR A 24 -9.27 0.97 -25.95
N ILE A 25 -8.56 -0.17 -25.83
CA ILE A 25 -9.00 -1.46 -26.34
C ILE A 25 -9.67 -2.21 -25.21
N CYS A 26 -11.01 -2.30 -25.27
CA CYS A 26 -11.79 -3.13 -24.37
C CYS A 26 -11.78 -4.57 -24.88
N SER A 27 -10.97 -5.47 -24.29
CA SER A 27 -11.02 -6.90 -24.57
C SER A 27 -12.03 -7.57 -23.64
N VAL A 28 -13.13 -8.06 -24.22
CA VAL A 28 -14.14 -8.85 -23.52
C VAL A 28 -13.55 -10.23 -23.18
N ILE A 29 -13.29 -10.50 -21.91
CA ILE A 29 -12.88 -11.82 -21.43
C ILE A 29 -14.14 -12.69 -21.30
N LYS A 30 -14.26 -13.69 -22.17
CA LYS A 30 -15.25 -14.77 -22.00
C LYS A 30 -14.77 -15.67 -20.86
N VAL A 31 -15.47 -15.64 -19.74
CA VAL A 31 -15.27 -16.59 -18.64
C VAL A 31 -15.73 -17.97 -19.10
N ARG A 32 -14.79 -18.87 -19.33
CA ARG A 32 -15.08 -20.30 -19.46
C ARG A 32 -15.38 -20.85 -18.07
N LYS A 33 -16.58 -21.43 -17.90
CA LYS A 33 -16.95 -22.22 -16.72
C LYS A 33 -15.91 -23.35 -16.56
N ALA A 34 -15.07 -23.27 -15.54
CA ALA A 34 -14.27 -24.38 -15.08
C ALA A 34 -15.22 -25.39 -14.41
N ILE A 35 -15.17 -26.63 -14.88
CA ILE A 35 -15.88 -27.76 -14.26
C ILE A 35 -15.10 -28.06 -12.98
N MET A 36 -15.60 -27.62 -11.84
CA MET A 36 -15.10 -28.02 -10.54
C MET A 36 -15.60 -29.43 -10.26
N SER A 37 -14.69 -30.32 -9.93
CA SER A 37 -15.00 -31.66 -9.40
C SER A 37 -15.93 -31.53 -8.20
N GLU A 38 -16.99 -32.34 -8.20
CA GLU A 38 -17.96 -32.45 -7.12
C GLU A 38 -17.27 -32.99 -5.84
N GLU A 39 -16.75 -32.12 -5.01
CA GLU A 39 -16.63 -32.41 -3.58
C GLU A 39 -18.02 -32.23 -2.97
N GLN A 40 -18.53 -33.31 -2.38
CA GLN A 40 -19.84 -33.32 -1.72
C GLN A 40 -19.82 -32.30 -0.58
N ILE A 41 -20.36 -31.10 -0.85
CA ILE A 41 -20.69 -30.14 0.19
C ILE A 41 -21.91 -30.69 0.93
N THR A 42 -21.68 -31.28 2.10
CA THR A 42 -22.78 -31.59 3.04
C THR A 42 -23.44 -30.27 3.41
N PRO A 43 -24.75 -30.10 3.19
CA PRO A 43 -25.44 -28.88 3.59
C PRO A 43 -25.34 -28.74 5.10
N ASN A 44 -24.64 -27.71 5.56
CA ASN A 44 -24.67 -27.35 6.97
C ASN A 44 -26.06 -26.80 7.25
N ASN A 45 -26.89 -27.56 8.01
CA ASN A 45 -28.26 -27.24 8.38
C ASN A 45 -28.36 -26.13 9.44
N GLY A 46 -27.39 -25.24 9.51
CA GLY A 46 -27.47 -23.98 10.25
C GLY A 46 -28.46 -23.05 9.55
N SER A 47 -29.58 -22.72 10.20
CA SER A 47 -30.53 -21.75 9.67
C SER A 47 -29.79 -20.41 9.40
N TYR A 48 -29.76 -19.97 8.14
CA TYR A 48 -29.28 -18.64 7.79
C TYR A 48 -30.25 -17.61 8.38
N SER A 49 -29.88 -17.03 9.50
CA SER A 49 -30.68 -16.04 10.26
C SER A 49 -29.93 -14.71 10.34
N ALA A 50 -30.59 -13.67 10.83
CA ALA A 50 -29.97 -12.37 11.04
C ALA A 50 -28.71 -12.45 11.91
N ASP A 51 -28.64 -13.39 12.85
CA ASP A 51 -27.49 -13.62 13.74
C ASP A 51 -26.26 -14.19 12.99
N SER A 52 -26.47 -14.76 11.80
CA SER A 52 -25.39 -15.25 10.94
C SER A 52 -24.72 -14.14 10.10
N ILE A 53 -25.29 -12.93 10.10
CA ILE A 53 -24.72 -11.76 9.41
C ILE A 53 -23.72 -11.09 10.33
N GLN A 54 -22.41 -11.27 10.02
CA GLN A 54 -21.32 -10.57 10.73
C GLN A 54 -21.02 -9.27 10.02
N VAL A 55 -21.09 -8.15 10.76
CA VAL A 55 -20.59 -6.85 10.31
C VAL A 55 -19.13 -6.76 10.73
N LEU A 56 -18.25 -6.64 9.74
CA LEU A 56 -16.82 -6.43 9.96
C LEU A 56 -16.52 -4.96 9.73
N GLU A 57 -15.88 -4.31 10.68
CA GLU A 57 -15.53 -2.91 10.62
C GLU A 57 -14.02 -2.72 10.46
N GLY A 58 -13.64 -1.66 9.73
CA GLY A 58 -12.26 -1.20 9.63
C GLY A 58 -11.30 -2.26 9.10
N LEU A 59 -10.10 -2.29 9.66
CA LEU A 59 -8.99 -3.14 9.20
C LEU A 59 -9.19 -4.63 9.49
N GLU A 60 -10.08 -5.01 10.39
CA GLU A 60 -10.42 -6.42 10.63
C GLU A 60 -11.07 -7.06 9.39
N ALA A 61 -11.85 -6.30 8.63
CA ALA A 61 -12.43 -6.76 7.37
C ALA A 61 -11.33 -7.14 6.36
N VAL A 62 -10.26 -6.33 6.29
CA VAL A 62 -9.11 -6.57 5.41
C VAL A 62 -8.41 -7.88 5.80
N ARG A 63 -8.12 -8.07 7.07
CA ARG A 63 -7.45 -9.28 7.58
C ARG A 63 -8.27 -10.55 7.39
N LYS A 64 -9.59 -10.45 7.55
CA LYS A 64 -10.49 -11.61 7.41
C LYS A 64 -10.73 -12.01 5.95
N ARG A 65 -10.62 -11.06 5.02
CA ARG A 65 -10.84 -11.26 3.59
C ARG A 65 -9.79 -10.53 2.74
N PRO A 66 -8.48 -10.82 2.92
CA PRO A 66 -7.40 -10.06 2.27
C PRO A 66 -7.51 -10.08 0.76
N ALA A 67 -7.88 -11.22 0.16
CA ALA A 67 -8.03 -11.34 -1.29
C ALA A 67 -9.07 -10.38 -1.90
N MET A 68 -10.04 -9.88 -1.14
CA MET A 68 -10.99 -8.86 -1.62
C MET A 68 -10.33 -7.50 -1.84
N TYR A 69 -9.22 -7.22 -1.15
CA TYR A 69 -8.51 -5.94 -1.20
C TYR A 69 -7.26 -5.98 -2.08
N ILE A 70 -6.51 -7.09 -2.06
CA ILE A 70 -5.23 -7.23 -2.76
C ILE A 70 -5.24 -8.31 -3.87
N GLY A 71 -6.41 -8.90 -4.17
CA GLY A 71 -6.61 -9.86 -5.25
C GLY A 71 -6.33 -11.30 -4.86
N ASP A 72 -5.24 -11.61 -4.19
CA ASP A 72 -4.94 -12.93 -3.64
C ASP A 72 -3.96 -12.83 -2.44
N ILE A 73 -3.58 -13.97 -1.86
CA ILE A 73 -2.65 -14.07 -0.73
C ILE A 73 -1.37 -14.83 -1.09
N SER A 74 -1.15 -15.12 -2.37
CA SER A 74 0.06 -15.75 -2.90
C SER A 74 1.15 -14.71 -3.20
N VAL A 75 2.18 -15.13 -3.93
CA VAL A 75 3.26 -14.26 -4.42
C VAL A 75 2.73 -12.99 -5.08
N LYS A 76 1.63 -13.07 -5.85
CA LYS A 76 1.04 -11.90 -6.52
C LYS A 76 0.48 -10.90 -5.51
N GLY A 77 -0.29 -11.35 -4.53
CA GLY A 77 -0.83 -10.48 -3.48
C GLY A 77 0.26 -9.89 -2.60
N LEU A 78 1.32 -10.68 -2.31
CA LEU A 78 2.49 -10.19 -1.58
C LEU A 78 3.13 -8.99 -2.29
N HIS A 79 3.41 -9.11 -3.59
CA HIS A 79 4.03 -8.02 -4.37
C HIS A 79 3.07 -6.83 -4.54
N HIS A 80 1.76 -7.07 -4.52
CA HIS A 80 0.76 -6.00 -4.58
C HIS A 80 0.84 -5.03 -3.40
N LEU A 81 1.25 -5.49 -2.20
CA LEU A 81 1.51 -4.60 -1.07
C LEU A 81 2.54 -3.52 -1.40
N VAL A 82 3.59 -3.88 -2.13
CA VAL A 82 4.63 -2.92 -2.56
C VAL A 82 4.04 -1.91 -3.53
N TYR A 83 3.22 -2.38 -4.48
CA TYR A 83 2.60 -1.50 -5.47
C TYR A 83 1.68 -0.47 -4.83
N GLU A 84 0.90 -0.86 -3.81
CA GLU A 84 0.02 0.08 -3.10
C GLU A 84 0.79 1.22 -2.41
N ILE A 85 1.96 0.94 -1.85
CA ILE A 85 2.81 1.99 -1.26
C ILE A 85 3.47 2.84 -2.33
N VAL A 86 4.03 2.22 -3.39
CA VAL A 86 4.68 2.94 -4.50
C VAL A 86 3.69 3.83 -5.24
N ASP A 87 2.45 3.40 -5.44
CA ASP A 87 1.41 4.18 -6.11
C ASP A 87 1.11 5.51 -5.39
N ASN A 88 1.29 5.57 -4.06
CA ASN A 88 1.19 6.84 -3.32
C ASN A 88 2.34 7.80 -3.67
N SER A 89 3.56 7.28 -3.79
CA SER A 89 4.71 8.07 -4.21
C SER A 89 4.61 8.50 -5.69
N ILE A 90 4.05 7.64 -6.55
CA ILE A 90 3.73 7.99 -7.95
C ILE A 90 2.68 9.11 -8.02
N ASP A 91 1.66 9.08 -7.14
CA ASP A 91 0.68 10.17 -7.09
C ASP A 91 1.31 11.52 -6.71
N GLU A 92 2.30 11.53 -5.79
CA GLU A 92 3.10 12.74 -5.50
C GLU A 92 3.92 13.17 -6.73
N ALA A 93 4.47 12.23 -7.50
CA ALA A 93 5.21 12.52 -8.72
C ALA A 93 4.30 13.11 -9.83
N LEU A 94 3.12 12.52 -10.04
CA LEU A 94 2.12 13.01 -10.98
C LEU A 94 1.58 14.40 -10.58
N ALA A 95 1.56 14.71 -9.30
CA ALA A 95 1.22 16.03 -8.77
C ALA A 95 2.38 17.04 -8.89
N GLY A 96 3.59 16.61 -9.30
CA GLY A 96 4.76 17.44 -9.52
C GLY A 96 5.60 17.71 -8.26
N TYR A 97 5.44 16.93 -7.21
CA TYR A 97 6.13 17.13 -5.93
C TYR A 97 7.17 16.07 -5.61
N CYS A 98 7.28 15.00 -6.42
CA CYS A 98 8.23 13.92 -6.22
C CYS A 98 8.96 13.62 -7.53
N ASP A 99 10.28 13.45 -7.47
CA ASP A 99 11.12 13.06 -8.61
C ASP A 99 12.06 11.90 -8.28
N HIS A 100 12.01 11.42 -7.02
CA HIS A 100 12.82 10.30 -6.57
C HIS A 100 12.02 9.36 -5.67
N ILE A 101 11.99 8.08 -6.07
CA ILE A 101 11.35 7.00 -5.31
C ILE A 101 12.36 5.86 -5.19
N GLU A 102 12.64 5.43 -3.97
CA GLU A 102 13.52 4.31 -3.66
C GLU A 102 12.74 3.16 -3.05
N VAL A 103 12.93 1.95 -3.59
CA VAL A 103 12.31 0.71 -3.08
C VAL A 103 13.40 -0.28 -2.72
N THR A 104 13.47 -0.69 -1.46
CA THR A 104 14.48 -1.61 -0.94
C THR A 104 13.83 -2.89 -0.43
N ILE A 105 14.33 -4.05 -0.88
CA ILE A 105 14.08 -5.33 -0.23
C ILE A 105 15.18 -5.49 0.83
N ASN A 106 14.82 -5.45 2.10
CA ASN A 106 15.76 -5.54 3.20
C ASN A 106 16.20 -7.00 3.46
N GLU A 107 17.29 -7.20 4.19
CA GLU A 107 17.83 -8.53 4.53
C GLU A 107 16.82 -9.39 5.30
N ASP A 108 16.02 -8.77 6.17
CA ASP A 108 14.93 -9.41 6.91
C ASP A 108 13.66 -9.63 6.08
N ASN A 109 13.76 -9.38 4.78
CA ASN A 109 12.68 -9.49 3.80
C ASN A 109 11.51 -8.52 4.05
N SER A 110 11.71 -7.46 4.84
CA SER A 110 10.81 -6.32 4.84
C SER A 110 11.01 -5.46 3.59
N ILE A 111 10.05 -4.62 3.29
CA ILE A 111 10.15 -3.63 2.20
C ILE A 111 10.24 -2.24 2.81
N THR A 112 11.18 -1.45 2.29
CA THR A 112 11.21 0.00 2.51
C THR A 112 10.89 0.71 1.21
N VAL A 113 9.95 1.65 1.25
CA VAL A 113 9.68 2.60 0.18
C VAL A 113 9.91 4.00 0.72
N GLN A 114 10.72 4.79 0.04
CA GLN A 114 10.99 6.18 0.38
C GLN A 114 10.81 7.05 -0.84
N ASP A 115 10.14 8.18 -0.66
CA ASP A 115 10.00 9.23 -1.67
C ASP A 115 10.51 10.57 -1.15
N ASN A 116 10.68 11.53 -2.05
CA ASN A 116 11.02 12.90 -1.74
C ASN A 116 9.85 13.87 -2.01
N GLY A 117 8.62 13.41 -1.91
CA GLY A 117 7.41 14.19 -2.04
C GLY A 117 7.20 15.19 -0.90
N ARG A 118 5.97 15.69 -0.74
CA ARG A 118 5.61 16.67 0.31
C ARG A 118 5.60 16.08 1.72
N GLY A 119 5.54 14.76 1.85
CA GLY A 119 5.27 14.06 3.11
C GLY A 119 3.78 14.04 3.47
N ILE A 120 3.31 12.93 4.01
CA ILE A 120 1.91 12.78 4.46
C ILE A 120 1.62 13.83 5.55
N PRO A 121 0.47 14.52 5.54
CA PRO A 121 0.10 15.44 6.61
C PRO A 121 0.08 14.75 7.98
N VAL A 122 0.60 15.42 9.00
CA VAL A 122 0.64 14.94 10.39
C VAL A 122 -0.24 15.72 11.33
N ASP A 123 -0.89 16.78 10.82
CA ASP A 123 -1.78 17.64 11.58
C ASP A 123 -2.96 16.88 12.17
N TYR A 124 -3.55 17.44 13.22
CA TYR A 124 -4.71 16.85 13.87
C TYR A 124 -5.96 16.92 12.98
N HIS A 125 -6.63 15.78 12.80
CA HIS A 125 -7.85 15.65 12.03
C HIS A 125 -9.08 15.70 12.95
N GLU A 126 -9.79 16.83 12.97
CA GLU A 126 -10.85 17.14 13.93
C GLU A 126 -11.98 16.10 13.99
N LYS A 127 -12.40 15.55 12.83
CA LYS A 127 -13.50 14.58 12.76
C LYS A 127 -13.09 13.21 13.32
N GLU A 128 -11.88 12.77 12.99
CA GLU A 128 -11.36 11.47 13.39
C GLU A 128 -10.65 11.49 14.74
N LYS A 129 -10.41 12.68 15.30
CA LYS A 129 -9.76 12.93 16.62
C LYS A 129 -8.38 12.26 16.75
N LYS A 130 -7.62 12.23 15.66
CA LYS A 130 -6.26 11.69 15.56
C LYS A 130 -5.48 12.42 14.46
N SER A 131 -4.19 12.13 14.30
CA SER A 131 -3.40 12.75 13.24
C SER A 131 -3.87 12.32 11.86
N ALA A 132 -3.68 13.17 10.83
CA ALA A 132 -3.99 12.82 9.45
C ALA A 132 -3.18 11.60 8.98
N LEU A 133 -1.93 11.44 9.43
CA LEU A 133 -1.13 10.25 9.21
C LEU A 133 -1.83 8.99 9.75
N GLU A 134 -2.27 9.02 11.02
CA GLU A 134 -2.95 7.88 11.63
C GLU A 134 -4.28 7.57 10.92
N VAL A 135 -5.00 8.59 10.48
CA VAL A 135 -6.22 8.40 9.66
C VAL A 135 -5.89 7.65 8.39
N ALA A 136 -4.88 8.10 7.63
CA ALA A 136 -4.49 7.48 6.37
C ALA A 136 -4.02 6.02 6.53
N MET A 137 -3.42 5.70 7.68
CA MET A 137 -2.87 4.38 7.96
C MET A 137 -3.88 3.40 8.59
N THR A 138 -4.96 3.89 9.20
CA THR A 138 -5.86 3.05 10.02
C THR A 138 -7.33 3.11 9.60
N VAL A 139 -7.71 4.01 8.71
CA VAL A 139 -9.10 4.15 8.26
C VAL A 139 -9.19 3.78 6.78
N LEU A 140 -10.11 2.87 6.45
CA LEU A 140 -10.40 2.54 5.05
C LEU A 140 -11.11 3.72 4.36
N HIS A 141 -10.81 3.91 3.08
CA HIS A 141 -11.37 5.00 2.28
C HIS A 141 -11.04 6.40 2.84
N ALA A 142 -9.92 6.54 3.53
CA ALA A 142 -9.39 7.81 3.98
C ALA A 142 -8.18 8.22 3.13
N GLY A 143 -8.14 9.48 2.72
CA GLY A 143 -6.99 10.03 1.99
C GLY A 143 -7.34 11.26 1.19
N GLY A 144 -6.33 12.09 0.89
CA GLY A 144 -6.46 13.32 0.11
C GLY A 144 -6.91 13.11 -1.35
N LYS A 145 -6.93 11.85 -1.83
CA LYS A 145 -7.33 11.48 -3.20
C LYS A 145 -8.84 11.68 -3.47
N PHE A 146 -9.65 11.78 -2.44
CA PHE A 146 -11.09 12.10 -2.56
C PHE A 146 -11.35 13.59 -2.74
N ASP A 147 -10.35 14.44 -2.46
CA ASP A 147 -10.42 15.87 -2.72
C ASP A 147 -9.86 16.20 -4.11
N LYS A 148 -10.73 16.63 -5.00
CA LYS A 148 -10.37 17.03 -6.39
C LYS A 148 -9.37 18.20 -6.45
N GLY A 149 -9.16 18.92 -5.33
CA GLY A 149 -8.19 20.00 -5.22
C GLY A 149 -6.75 19.50 -5.02
N SER A 150 -6.58 18.34 -4.41
CA SER A 150 -5.26 17.83 -4.01
C SER A 150 -4.58 16.97 -5.08
N TYR A 151 -5.35 16.18 -5.85
CA TYR A 151 -4.83 15.34 -6.93
C TYR A 151 -5.77 15.36 -8.14
N LYS A 152 -5.25 15.80 -9.31
CA LYS A 152 -5.99 15.81 -10.59
C LYS A 152 -6.07 14.43 -11.24
N VAL A 153 -5.06 13.62 -11.03
CA VAL A 153 -4.91 12.24 -11.51
C VAL A 153 -4.34 11.43 -10.36
N SER A 154 -4.81 10.22 -10.15
CA SER A 154 -4.30 9.31 -9.11
C SER A 154 -4.18 7.91 -9.69
N GLY A 155 -3.04 7.25 -9.45
CA GLY A 155 -2.80 5.85 -9.79
C GLY A 155 -3.61 4.90 -8.89
N GLY A 156 -3.80 5.27 -7.62
CA GLY A 156 -4.61 4.51 -6.66
C GLY A 156 -6.08 4.93 -6.70
N LEU A 157 -6.98 4.00 -7.04
CA LEU A 157 -8.41 4.30 -7.25
C LEU A 157 -9.26 4.29 -5.99
N HIS A 158 -8.83 3.67 -4.88
CA HIS A 158 -9.73 3.27 -3.80
C HIS A 158 -9.47 3.93 -2.44
N GLY A 159 -8.32 4.63 -2.26
CA GLY A 159 -7.94 5.24 -0.97
C GLY A 159 -7.82 4.25 0.20
N VAL A 160 -7.46 3.00 -0.10
CA VAL A 160 -7.34 1.93 0.90
C VAL A 160 -5.93 1.33 0.96
N GLY A 161 -5.05 1.66 0.03
CA GLY A 161 -3.75 0.99 -0.15
C GLY A 161 -2.91 0.94 1.11
N MET A 162 -2.56 2.09 1.69
CA MET A 162 -1.72 2.16 2.89
C MET A 162 -2.35 1.43 4.08
N SER A 163 -3.64 1.61 4.32
CA SER A 163 -4.33 0.97 5.44
C SER A 163 -4.46 -0.55 5.24
N CYS A 164 -4.59 -1.02 3.99
CA CYS A 164 -4.54 -2.45 3.68
C CYS A 164 -3.15 -3.04 3.93
N VAL A 165 -2.07 -2.37 3.48
CA VAL A 165 -0.69 -2.83 3.76
C VAL A 165 -0.43 -2.89 5.26
N ASN A 166 -0.84 -1.86 6.00
CA ASN A 166 -0.72 -1.83 7.45
C ASN A 166 -1.48 -3.00 8.10
N ALA A 167 -2.73 -3.25 7.69
CA ALA A 167 -3.54 -4.36 8.22
C ALA A 167 -2.94 -5.75 7.93
N LEU A 168 -2.25 -5.91 6.79
CA LEU A 168 -1.69 -7.19 6.32
C LEU A 168 -0.21 -7.35 6.66
N SER A 169 0.33 -6.47 7.51
CA SER A 169 1.70 -6.53 8.02
C SER A 169 1.71 -6.87 9.51
N THR A 170 2.70 -7.64 9.93
CA THR A 170 2.96 -7.87 11.37
C THR A 170 3.41 -6.59 12.05
N HIS A 171 4.26 -5.81 11.36
CA HIS A 171 4.78 -4.53 11.82
C HIS A 171 4.86 -3.55 10.64
N MET A 172 4.66 -2.26 10.91
CA MET A 172 4.87 -1.20 9.94
C MET A 172 5.38 0.05 10.63
N THR A 173 6.37 0.70 10.02
CA THR A 173 6.91 1.99 10.46
C THR A 173 6.69 3.01 9.36
N THR A 174 6.12 4.16 9.72
CA THR A 174 6.00 5.30 8.81
C THR A 174 6.75 6.49 9.38
N GLN A 175 7.69 7.03 8.61
CA GLN A 175 8.38 8.29 8.88
C GLN A 175 7.95 9.32 7.84
N VAL A 176 7.68 10.52 8.31
CA VAL A 176 7.32 11.67 7.47
C VAL A 176 8.33 12.77 7.70
N PHE A 177 8.93 13.22 6.60
CA PHE A 177 9.90 14.33 6.56
C PHE A 177 9.14 15.57 6.08
N ARG A 178 8.87 16.49 7.01
CA ARG A 178 8.03 17.65 6.71
C ARG A 178 8.32 18.80 7.66
N ASP A 179 8.32 20.02 7.13
CA ASP A 179 8.50 21.26 7.91
C ASP A 179 9.79 21.27 8.77
N GLY A 180 10.89 20.69 8.23
CA GLY A 180 12.17 20.61 8.91
C GLY A 180 12.25 19.54 10.00
N LYS A 181 11.23 18.69 10.13
CA LYS A 181 11.08 17.69 11.20
C LYS A 181 10.91 16.30 10.63
N ILE A 182 11.23 15.30 11.46
CA ILE A 182 10.94 13.89 11.22
C ILE A 182 9.85 13.47 12.19
N TYR A 183 8.71 13.08 11.66
CA TYR A 183 7.62 12.48 12.41
C TYR A 183 7.61 10.97 12.21
N GLN A 184 7.27 10.21 13.25
CA GLN A 184 7.20 8.76 13.17
C GLN A 184 5.97 8.24 13.88
N GLN A 185 5.39 7.19 13.31
CA GLN A 185 4.39 6.34 13.95
C GLN A 185 4.62 4.88 13.54
N GLU A 186 4.47 3.97 14.50
CA GLU A 186 4.61 2.53 14.27
C GLU A 186 3.28 1.83 14.53
N TYR A 187 3.12 0.71 13.85
CA TYR A 187 1.89 -0.07 13.88
C TYR A 187 2.21 -1.54 14.01
N GLU A 188 1.35 -2.26 14.70
CA GLU A 188 1.36 -3.72 14.80
C GLU A 188 -0.02 -4.24 14.39
N ILE A 189 -0.04 -5.05 13.32
CA ILE A 189 -1.28 -5.65 12.79
C ILE A 189 -2.36 -4.58 12.56
N GLY A 190 -1.98 -3.46 11.94
CA GLY A 190 -2.89 -2.36 11.63
C GLY A 190 -3.23 -1.42 12.78
N LYS A 191 -2.75 -1.68 14.00
CA LYS A 191 -3.02 -0.84 15.18
C LYS A 191 -1.83 0.04 15.50
N PRO A 192 -2.02 1.35 15.75
CA PRO A 192 -0.93 2.22 16.14
C PRO A 192 -0.40 1.82 17.53
N LEU A 193 0.92 1.75 17.68
CA LEU A 193 1.57 1.49 18.97
C LEU A 193 1.62 2.74 19.84
N TYR A 194 1.60 3.90 19.22
CA TYR A 194 1.60 5.22 19.86
C TYR A 194 1.09 6.27 18.88
N SER A 195 0.68 7.44 19.36
CA SER A 195 0.34 8.57 18.51
C SER A 195 1.56 9.11 17.79
N VAL A 196 1.39 9.70 16.59
CA VAL A 196 2.49 10.31 15.85
C VAL A 196 3.34 11.22 16.75
N LYS A 197 4.66 11.09 16.66
CA LYS A 197 5.63 11.86 17.45
C LYS A 197 6.75 12.41 16.58
N GLU A 198 7.28 13.56 16.95
CA GLU A 198 8.52 14.08 16.42
C GLU A 198 9.71 13.28 16.97
N VAL A 199 10.60 12.82 16.08
CA VAL A 199 11.76 12.00 16.44
C VAL A 199 13.08 12.61 16.03
N GLY A 200 13.08 13.72 15.28
CA GLY A 200 14.28 14.40 14.84
C GLY A 200 13.99 15.55 13.87
N THR A 201 15.03 16.05 13.27
CA THR A 201 15.01 17.09 12.23
C THR A 201 15.61 16.59 10.94
N ALA A 202 15.16 17.10 9.80
CA ALA A 202 15.70 16.79 8.48
C ALA A 202 15.55 17.98 7.53
N ASP A 203 16.49 18.13 6.62
CA ASP A 203 16.46 19.17 5.57
C ASP A 203 15.78 18.68 4.27
N ILE A 204 15.16 17.48 4.31
CA ILE A 204 14.45 16.87 3.20
C ILE A 204 12.96 16.81 3.49
N THR A 205 12.16 16.64 2.44
CA THR A 205 10.75 16.29 2.54
C THR A 205 10.50 14.89 1.98
N GLY A 206 9.39 14.28 2.33
CA GLY A 206 9.00 12.99 1.78
C GLY A 206 8.34 12.06 2.79
N THR A 207 8.13 10.83 2.36
CA THR A 207 7.60 9.76 3.22
C THR A 207 8.48 8.51 3.08
N ARG A 208 8.78 7.88 4.20
CA ARG A 208 9.43 6.58 4.26
C ARG A 208 8.54 5.59 4.98
N GLN A 209 8.23 4.48 4.32
CA GLN A 209 7.41 3.41 4.87
C GLN A 209 8.17 2.10 4.82
N GLN A 210 8.25 1.42 5.96
CA GLN A 210 8.83 0.08 6.05
C GLN A 210 7.78 -0.87 6.63
N PHE A 211 7.60 -2.04 6.01
CA PHE A 211 6.60 -3.00 6.45
C PHE A 211 7.07 -4.45 6.31
N TRP A 212 6.56 -5.31 7.20
CA TRP A 212 6.83 -6.73 7.29
C TRP A 212 5.54 -7.50 6.98
N PRO A 213 5.43 -8.24 5.87
CA PRO A 213 4.23 -8.97 5.53
C PRO A 213 3.90 -10.04 6.57
N ASP A 214 2.62 -10.23 6.86
CA ASP A 214 2.16 -11.19 7.86
C ASP A 214 2.14 -12.61 7.29
N ASN A 215 3.04 -13.47 7.78
CA ASN A 215 3.17 -14.87 7.37
C ASN A 215 1.99 -15.76 7.80
N THR A 216 1.09 -15.26 8.64
CA THR A 216 -0.16 -15.95 8.97
C THR A 216 -1.26 -15.72 7.93
N ILE A 217 -1.06 -14.75 7.04
CA ILE A 217 -1.98 -14.38 5.96
C ILE A 217 -1.45 -14.85 4.61
N PHE A 218 -0.18 -14.52 4.32
CA PHE A 218 0.43 -14.83 3.04
C PHE A 218 1.00 -16.25 3.02
N THR A 219 0.77 -16.97 1.92
CA THR A 219 1.33 -18.31 1.71
C THR A 219 2.84 -18.25 1.39
N GLU A 220 3.31 -17.10 0.94
CA GLU A 220 4.71 -16.80 0.65
C GLU A 220 5.00 -15.37 1.14
N THR A 221 6.14 -15.17 1.78
CA THR A 221 6.57 -13.85 2.29
C THR A 221 7.93 -13.40 1.74
N VAL A 222 8.51 -14.18 0.81
CA VAL A 222 9.78 -13.82 0.15
C VAL A 222 9.50 -13.03 -1.12
N TYR A 223 10.05 -11.82 -1.21
CA TYR A 223 9.89 -10.96 -2.38
C TYR A 223 10.83 -11.38 -3.51
N ASP A 224 10.31 -11.40 -4.74
CA ASP A 224 11.10 -11.61 -5.96
C ASP A 224 11.50 -10.24 -6.56
N TYR A 225 12.81 -9.97 -6.53
CA TYR A 225 13.39 -8.77 -7.11
C TYR A 225 12.99 -8.55 -8.58
N LYS A 226 12.96 -9.63 -9.39
CA LYS A 226 12.67 -9.50 -10.83
C LYS A 226 11.22 -9.07 -11.08
N ILE A 227 10.28 -9.57 -10.26
CA ILE A 227 8.87 -9.18 -10.34
C ILE A 227 8.73 -7.70 -10.00
N LEU A 228 9.32 -7.25 -8.88
CA LEU A 228 9.28 -5.85 -8.48
C LEU A 228 9.98 -4.95 -9.50
N ALA A 229 11.20 -5.30 -9.93
CA ALA A 229 11.97 -4.51 -10.89
C ALA A 229 11.25 -4.36 -12.23
N SER A 230 10.54 -5.40 -12.71
CA SER A 230 9.76 -5.30 -13.95
C SER A 230 8.63 -4.28 -13.80
N ARG A 231 7.85 -4.40 -12.74
CA ARG A 231 6.70 -3.49 -12.52
C ARG A 231 7.13 -2.05 -12.22
N LEU A 232 8.15 -1.85 -11.39
CA LEU A 232 8.66 -0.52 -11.07
C LEU A 232 9.25 0.17 -12.30
N ARG A 233 9.88 -0.59 -13.21
CA ARG A 233 10.33 -0.04 -14.50
C ARG A 233 9.18 0.44 -15.36
N GLU A 234 8.05 -0.29 -15.40
CA GLU A 234 6.85 0.18 -16.12
C GLU A 234 6.33 1.50 -15.53
N LEU A 235 6.25 1.58 -14.18
CA LEU A 235 5.78 2.79 -13.48
C LEU A 235 6.72 4.00 -13.69
N ALA A 236 8.02 3.78 -13.88
CA ALA A 236 8.99 4.84 -14.13
C ALA A 236 8.83 5.53 -15.49
N TYR A 237 8.00 5.02 -16.40
CA TYR A 237 7.68 5.62 -17.69
C TYR A 237 6.36 6.42 -17.68
N LEU A 238 5.66 6.47 -16.55
CA LEU A 238 4.46 7.29 -16.38
C LEU A 238 4.81 8.75 -16.09
#